data_2161f1441b7b96c2b1178c75ac533d70
#
_entry.id   2161f1441b7b96c2b1178c75ac533d70
#
_cell.length_a   1.000
_cell.length_b   1.000
_cell.length_c   1.000
_cell.angle_alpha   90.00
_cell.angle_beta   90.00
_cell.angle_gamma   90.00
#
_symmetry.space_group_name_H-M   'P 1'
#
loop_
_entity.id
_entity.type
_entity.pdbx_description
1 polymer ?
#
loop_
_entity_poly.entity_id
_entity_poly.type
_entity_poly.pdbx_seq_one_letter_code
_entity_poly.pdbx_strand_id
1 'polypeptide(L)'
;MHQEILKRRYVIKAIINEGVRPVELAHPENNSSHPLSYMELPFDPEYTLYNNRMTPEFLNNVSPDEQYWAVRRSVVFRNTGELPIEISGPDAERFANYVFTRQISQFKPGRCSYQFACLRDGGMITDGVMLHLERNKLWMAQADGELLKWYLAHSNGFDVTIIDPNIWVSQIQGPKSMDVLAEVIDGEFPRRWNYFDIAHVSISGEPVIITRTGFSNELGWEIYLQPKNDCETIGDKIWKVGKKYNMVLGGTPAFRARRIEAGLLSAGADFDQKTTPYEVGLGRFVDLGKENFLGKSCLQIADKTNKLWGFKVSQGIAQKGDLFSRHGDIIGKVTSSTWSPFLNCGVGITRVKDNSLSAGSVISVLGIDGKEYGGELCKLPMYDVKGLIVRGKNIKVPTKPKPWILN
;
A
#
# COMPACT_ATOMS: atom_id res chain seq x y z
N MET A 1 -22.90 16.66 15.20
CA MET A 1 -23.10 17.80 14.27
C MET A 1 -21.77 18.31 13.70
N HIS A 2 -20.75 18.69 14.50
CA HIS A 2 -19.48 19.18 13.97
C HIS A 2 -18.71 18.12 13.15
N GLN A 3 -18.60 16.88 13.65
CA GLN A 3 -17.98 15.77 12.92
C GLN A 3 -18.71 15.42 11.61
N GLU A 4 -20.03 15.55 11.60
CA GLU A 4 -20.85 15.26 10.42
C GLU A 4 -20.72 16.34 9.33
N ILE A 5 -20.56 17.60 9.75
CA ILE A 5 -20.26 18.71 8.84
C ILE A 5 -18.86 18.54 8.24
N LEU A 6 -17.87 18.12 9.05
CA LEU A 6 -16.52 17.83 8.58
C LEU A 6 -16.54 16.65 7.59
N LYS A 7 -17.25 15.55 7.90
CA LYS A 7 -17.42 14.42 6.94
C LYS A 7 -17.95 14.89 5.59
N ARG A 8 -19.04 15.67 5.58
CA ARG A 8 -19.62 16.21 4.33
C ARG A 8 -18.63 17.09 3.55
N ARG A 9 -17.89 17.93 4.24
CA ARG A 9 -16.90 18.83 3.64
C ARG A 9 -15.75 18.04 2.97
N TYR A 10 -15.26 16.99 3.62
CA TYR A 10 -14.20 16.13 3.07
C TYR A 10 -14.68 15.30 1.91
N VAL A 11 -15.88 14.75 1.98
CA VAL A 11 -16.49 14.02 0.86
C VAL A 11 -16.60 14.91 -0.39
N ILE A 12 -17.07 16.14 -0.25
CA ILE A 12 -17.16 17.09 -1.38
C ILE A 12 -15.76 17.40 -1.93
N LYS A 13 -14.76 17.60 -1.07
CA LYS A 13 -13.38 17.87 -1.50
C LYS A 13 -12.78 16.67 -2.24
N ALA A 14 -13.03 15.44 -1.78
CA ALA A 14 -12.61 14.22 -2.46
C ALA A 14 -13.24 14.08 -3.85
N ILE A 15 -14.54 14.36 -3.99
CA ILE A 15 -15.25 14.37 -5.29
C ILE A 15 -14.55 15.31 -6.28
N ILE A 16 -14.22 16.52 -5.84
CA ILE A 16 -13.63 17.55 -6.71
C ILE A 16 -12.20 17.18 -7.13
N ASN A 17 -11.40 16.68 -6.18
CA ASN A 17 -9.97 16.46 -6.38
C ASN A 17 -9.62 15.12 -7.04
N GLU A 18 -10.43 14.07 -6.81
CA GLU A 18 -10.10 12.69 -7.22
C GLU A 18 -10.89 12.23 -8.46
N GLY A 19 -11.84 13.02 -8.95
CA GLY A 19 -12.69 12.63 -10.08
C GLY A 19 -13.56 11.41 -9.79
N VAL A 20 -13.86 11.15 -8.53
CA VAL A 20 -14.63 9.99 -8.07
C VAL A 20 -16.10 10.14 -8.47
N ARG A 21 -16.78 9.04 -8.72
CA ARG A 21 -18.17 9.03 -9.14
C ARG A 21 -19.08 9.69 -8.10
N PRO A 22 -19.82 10.75 -8.44
CA PRO A 22 -20.65 11.50 -7.48
C PRO A 22 -21.68 10.66 -6.75
N VAL A 23 -22.18 9.60 -7.40
CA VAL A 23 -23.23 8.71 -6.84
C VAL A 23 -22.74 7.91 -5.64
N GLU A 24 -21.48 7.46 -5.63
CA GLU A 24 -20.91 6.67 -4.53
C GLU A 24 -20.63 7.52 -3.28
N LEU A 25 -20.47 8.83 -3.48
CA LEU A 25 -20.20 9.78 -2.41
C LEU A 25 -21.45 10.50 -1.87
N ALA A 26 -22.59 10.32 -2.54
CA ALA A 26 -23.85 10.93 -2.12
C ALA A 26 -24.45 10.32 -0.84
N HIS A 27 -23.94 9.20 -0.37
CA HIS A 27 -24.39 8.49 0.84
C HIS A 27 -23.34 8.56 1.95
N PRO A 28 -23.31 9.66 2.76
CA PRO A 28 -22.32 9.82 3.84
C PRO A 28 -22.34 8.69 4.87
N GLU A 29 -23.48 8.05 5.07
CA GLU A 29 -23.65 6.88 5.93
C GLU A 29 -22.88 5.66 5.47
N ASN A 30 -22.49 5.58 4.18
CA ASN A 30 -21.67 4.51 3.64
C ASN A 30 -20.16 4.75 3.86
N ASN A 31 -19.77 5.94 4.29
CA ASN A 31 -18.37 6.29 4.56
C ASN A 31 -18.08 6.15 6.05
N SER A 32 -17.24 5.21 6.40
CA SER A 32 -16.84 5.00 7.78
C SER A 32 -15.50 5.65 8.12
N SER A 33 -15.39 6.15 9.34
CA SER A 33 -14.14 6.68 9.90
C SER A 33 -13.42 5.61 10.68
N HIS A 34 -12.10 5.62 10.62
CA HIS A 34 -11.26 4.71 11.40
C HIS A 34 -11.57 4.89 12.91
N PRO A 35 -11.67 3.81 13.72
CA PRO A 35 -11.95 3.93 15.15
C PRO A 35 -10.93 4.78 15.92
N LEU A 36 -9.69 4.86 15.41
CA LEU A 36 -8.63 5.71 15.98
C LEU A 36 -8.51 7.09 15.30
N SER A 37 -9.48 7.52 14.50
CA SER A 37 -9.44 8.84 13.83
C SER A 37 -9.44 10.02 14.81
N TYR A 38 -9.88 9.84 16.06
CA TYR A 38 -9.79 10.85 17.11
C TYR A 38 -8.35 11.30 17.38
N MET A 39 -7.36 10.41 17.18
CA MET A 39 -5.94 10.72 17.35
C MET A 39 -5.42 11.71 16.31
N GLU A 40 -6.07 11.79 15.15
CA GLU A 40 -5.70 12.65 14.03
C GLU A 40 -6.24 14.07 14.20
N LEU A 41 -7.36 14.24 14.91
CA LEU A 41 -8.06 15.53 15.05
C LEU A 41 -7.17 16.67 15.54
N PRO A 42 -6.23 16.50 16.50
CA PRO A 42 -5.33 17.57 16.94
C PRO A 42 -4.35 18.05 15.86
N PHE A 43 -4.20 17.29 14.78
CA PHE A 43 -3.24 17.55 13.70
C PHE A 43 -3.88 18.14 12.44
N ASP A 44 -5.12 18.65 12.55
CA ASP A 44 -5.88 19.26 11.45
C ASP A 44 -5.90 18.36 10.18
N PRO A 45 -6.57 17.19 10.24
CA PRO A 45 -6.53 16.20 9.17
C PRO A 45 -7.37 16.63 7.97
N GLU A 46 -6.84 16.36 6.77
CA GLU A 46 -7.61 16.26 5.54
C GLU A 46 -7.74 14.79 5.15
N TYR A 47 -8.97 14.36 4.86
CA TYR A 47 -9.25 12.95 4.55
C TYR A 47 -9.51 12.75 3.06
N THR A 48 -9.15 11.56 2.58
CA THR A 48 -9.55 11.02 1.28
C THR A 48 -10.33 9.72 1.49
N LEU A 49 -11.00 9.27 0.44
CA LEU A 49 -11.69 7.98 0.45
C LEU A 49 -10.78 6.88 -0.11
N TYR A 50 -10.82 5.74 0.56
CA TYR A 50 -10.11 4.53 0.19
C TYR A 50 -10.94 3.33 0.65
N ASN A 51 -11.47 2.50 -0.26
CA ASN A 51 -12.45 1.45 0.04
C ASN A 51 -13.70 1.98 0.78
N ASN A 52 -14.24 3.14 0.41
CA ASN A 52 -15.31 3.84 1.13
C ASN A 52 -15.01 4.15 2.61
N ARG A 53 -13.73 4.13 3.00
CA ARG A 53 -13.23 4.48 4.31
C ARG A 53 -12.50 5.80 4.27
N MET A 54 -12.73 6.64 5.28
CA MET A 54 -12.01 7.91 5.41
C MET A 54 -10.61 7.65 5.96
N THR A 55 -9.59 8.02 5.18
CA THR A 55 -8.18 7.89 5.57
C THR A 55 -7.49 9.26 5.55
N PRO A 56 -6.54 9.53 6.47
CA PRO A 56 -5.85 10.82 6.48
C PRO A 56 -4.94 10.96 5.25
N GLU A 57 -5.30 11.89 4.36
CA GLU A 57 -4.43 12.30 3.25
C GLU A 57 -3.34 13.23 3.78
N PHE A 58 -3.73 14.31 4.47
CA PHE A 58 -2.79 15.26 5.08
C PHE A 58 -3.07 15.42 6.57
N LEU A 59 -2.02 15.73 7.32
CA LEU A 59 -2.04 16.21 8.71
C LEU A 59 -1.35 17.56 8.70
N ASN A 60 -2.12 18.67 8.64
CA ASN A 60 -1.60 19.98 8.33
C ASN A 60 -0.65 20.55 9.40
N ASN A 61 -0.77 20.08 10.65
CA ASN A 61 0.11 20.48 11.75
C ASN A 61 1.40 19.64 11.87
N VAL A 62 1.62 18.69 10.92
CA VAL A 62 2.86 17.89 10.86
C VAL A 62 3.41 17.98 9.44
N SER A 63 4.63 18.49 9.29
CA SER A 63 5.19 18.64 7.93
C SER A 63 5.39 17.30 7.23
N PRO A 64 5.17 17.21 5.90
CA PRO A 64 5.45 15.99 5.13
C PRO A 64 6.91 15.51 5.26
N ASP A 65 7.85 16.45 5.38
CA ASP A 65 9.27 16.13 5.58
C ASP A 65 9.52 15.50 6.96
N GLU A 66 8.92 16.02 8.02
CA GLU A 66 8.98 15.44 9.36
C GLU A 66 8.41 14.01 9.36
N GLN A 67 7.25 13.79 8.76
CA GLN A 67 6.64 12.46 8.64
C GLN A 67 7.54 11.50 7.86
N TYR A 68 8.12 11.96 6.74
CA TYR A 68 9.03 11.15 5.92
C TYR A 68 10.27 10.73 6.72
N TRP A 69 10.93 11.68 7.41
CA TRP A 69 12.12 11.36 8.19
C TRP A 69 11.81 10.53 9.44
N ALA A 70 10.60 10.66 10.01
CA ALA A 70 10.16 9.79 11.09
C ALA A 70 10.04 8.32 10.62
N VAL A 71 9.43 8.08 9.45
CA VAL A 71 9.38 6.73 8.84
C VAL A 71 10.79 6.16 8.63
N ARG A 72 11.77 7.02 8.31
CA ARG A 72 13.14 6.61 8.03
C ARG A 72 14.03 6.47 9.25
N ARG A 73 13.79 7.18 10.35
CA ARG A 73 14.73 7.34 11.47
C ARG A 73 14.14 7.02 12.83
N SER A 74 12.83 7.10 12.98
CA SER A 74 12.12 6.81 14.22
C SER A 74 10.95 5.85 13.98
N VAL A 75 9.74 6.32 14.10
CA VAL A 75 8.54 5.52 13.87
C VAL A 75 7.35 6.43 13.52
N VAL A 76 6.52 5.95 12.60
CA VAL A 76 5.24 6.58 12.25
C VAL A 76 4.10 5.63 12.60
N PHE A 77 3.05 6.18 13.18
CA PHE A 77 1.75 5.53 13.31
C PHE A 77 0.78 6.11 12.27
N ARG A 78 0.06 5.25 11.57
CA ARG A 78 -0.89 5.66 10.54
C ARG A 78 -2.12 4.76 10.56
N ASN A 79 -3.30 5.38 10.50
CA ASN A 79 -4.55 4.70 10.21
C ASN A 79 -4.72 4.60 8.69
N THR A 80 -5.19 3.45 8.22
CA THR A 80 -5.28 3.14 6.80
C THR A 80 -6.69 2.67 6.42
N GLY A 81 -6.97 2.64 5.13
CA GLY A 81 -8.28 2.26 4.60
C GLY A 81 -8.31 0.88 3.94
N GLU A 82 -7.24 0.07 4.06
CA GLU A 82 -7.28 -1.31 3.58
C GLU A 82 -8.52 -2.02 4.13
N LEU A 83 -9.20 -2.75 3.25
CA LEU A 83 -10.41 -3.48 3.58
C LEU A 83 -10.12 -4.98 3.66
N PRO A 84 -9.93 -5.54 4.86
CA PRO A 84 -9.88 -6.99 5.00
C PRO A 84 -11.22 -7.62 4.64
N ILE A 85 -11.21 -8.54 3.69
CA ILE A 85 -12.36 -9.36 3.31
C ILE A 85 -12.11 -10.77 3.83
N GLU A 86 -13.04 -11.32 4.59
CA GLU A 86 -12.96 -12.68 5.08
C GLU A 86 -13.50 -13.65 4.03
N ILE A 87 -12.73 -14.70 3.76
CA ILE A 87 -13.10 -15.88 2.99
C ILE A 87 -12.97 -17.06 3.96
N SER A 88 -14.09 -17.66 4.35
CA SER A 88 -14.12 -18.77 5.31
C SER A 88 -14.99 -19.92 4.81
N GLY A 89 -14.73 -21.13 5.32
CA GLY A 89 -15.47 -22.35 4.95
C GLY A 89 -14.57 -23.44 4.40
N PRO A 90 -15.14 -24.65 4.19
CA PRO A 90 -14.38 -25.82 3.72
C PRO A 90 -13.59 -25.59 2.43
N ASP A 91 -14.11 -24.77 1.54
CA ASP A 91 -13.51 -24.47 0.23
C ASP A 91 -12.74 -23.16 0.19
N ALA A 92 -12.45 -22.51 1.32
CA ALA A 92 -11.80 -21.19 1.35
C ALA A 92 -10.47 -21.15 0.57
N GLU A 93 -9.60 -22.14 0.80
CA GLU A 93 -8.32 -22.24 0.08
C GLU A 93 -8.52 -22.54 -1.41
N ARG A 94 -9.47 -23.42 -1.76
CA ARG A 94 -9.79 -23.77 -3.15
C ARG A 94 -10.35 -22.56 -3.91
N PHE A 95 -11.26 -21.83 -3.28
CA PHE A 95 -11.83 -20.60 -3.83
C PHE A 95 -10.76 -19.51 -4.03
N ALA A 96 -9.92 -19.27 -3.01
CA ALA A 96 -8.83 -18.31 -3.12
C ALA A 96 -7.84 -18.70 -4.23
N ASN A 97 -7.53 -20.01 -4.38
CA ASN A 97 -6.74 -20.48 -5.50
C ASN A 97 -7.40 -20.22 -6.88
N TYR A 98 -8.72 -20.25 -6.95
CA TYR A 98 -9.45 -19.95 -8.19
C TYR A 98 -9.44 -18.43 -8.51
N VAL A 99 -9.49 -17.58 -7.51
CA VAL A 99 -9.58 -16.12 -7.72
C VAL A 99 -8.22 -15.48 -7.95
N PHE A 100 -7.19 -15.89 -7.18
CA PHE A 100 -5.88 -15.25 -7.23
C PHE A 100 -4.91 -15.96 -8.18
N THR A 101 -3.95 -15.21 -8.71
CA THR A 101 -2.98 -15.72 -9.69
C THR A 101 -1.92 -16.61 -9.06
N ARG A 102 -1.59 -16.41 -7.79
CA ARG A 102 -0.55 -17.12 -7.07
C ARG A 102 -1.12 -18.30 -6.30
N GLN A 103 -0.37 -19.41 -6.21
CA GLN A 103 -0.77 -20.59 -5.47
C GLN A 103 -0.91 -20.31 -3.97
N ILE A 104 -2.10 -20.56 -3.43
CA ILE A 104 -2.42 -20.28 -2.02
C ILE A 104 -1.92 -21.39 -1.08
N SER A 105 -2.04 -22.65 -1.50
CA SER A 105 -1.68 -23.83 -0.70
C SER A 105 -0.19 -23.94 -0.31
N GLN A 106 0.70 -23.13 -0.93
CA GLN A 106 2.11 -23.04 -0.51
C GLN A 106 2.29 -22.25 0.80
N PHE A 107 1.27 -21.52 1.26
CA PHE A 107 1.36 -20.71 2.47
C PHE A 107 0.69 -21.45 3.63
N LYS A 108 1.37 -21.51 4.75
CA LYS A 108 0.84 -22.13 5.98
C LYS A 108 0.09 -21.09 6.80
N PRO A 109 -0.88 -21.51 7.63
CA PRO A 109 -1.43 -20.65 8.67
C PRO A 109 -0.32 -19.96 9.48
N GLY A 110 -0.57 -18.72 9.87
CA GLY A 110 0.43 -17.84 10.51
C GLY A 110 1.34 -17.08 9.55
N ARG A 111 1.09 -17.18 8.21
CA ARG A 111 1.85 -16.43 7.19
C ARG A 111 0.94 -15.56 6.35
N CYS A 112 1.48 -14.41 5.94
CA CYS A 112 0.87 -13.59 4.90
C CYS A 112 1.46 -13.90 3.53
N SER A 113 0.74 -13.49 2.48
CA SER A 113 1.24 -13.50 1.10
C SER A 113 0.70 -12.29 0.33
N TYR A 114 1.56 -11.70 -0.51
CA TYR A 114 1.10 -10.69 -1.47
C TYR A 114 0.31 -11.38 -2.58
N GLN A 115 -0.89 -10.87 -2.85
CA GLN A 115 -1.81 -11.41 -3.83
C GLN A 115 -2.44 -10.29 -4.67
N PHE A 116 -2.87 -10.62 -5.87
CA PHE A 116 -3.73 -9.80 -6.70
C PHE A 116 -4.69 -10.67 -7.51
N ALA A 117 -5.85 -10.10 -7.81
CA ALA A 117 -6.85 -10.73 -8.65
C ALA A 117 -6.86 -10.09 -10.04
N CYS A 118 -7.16 -10.89 -11.06
CA CYS A 118 -7.27 -10.44 -12.43
C CYS A 118 -8.68 -10.68 -12.96
N LEU A 119 -9.09 -9.83 -13.89
CA LEU A 119 -10.22 -10.06 -14.78
C LEU A 119 -9.95 -11.26 -15.70
N ARG A 120 -10.98 -11.73 -16.41
CA ARG A 120 -10.86 -12.83 -17.34
C ARG A 120 -9.92 -12.56 -18.53
N ASP A 121 -9.77 -11.29 -18.90
CA ASP A 121 -8.84 -10.81 -19.94
C ASP A 121 -7.40 -10.59 -19.45
N GLY A 122 -7.15 -10.81 -18.15
CA GLY A 122 -5.83 -10.70 -17.53
C GLY A 122 -5.51 -9.32 -16.93
N GLY A 123 -6.41 -8.34 -17.03
CA GLY A 123 -6.24 -7.03 -16.39
C GLY A 123 -6.35 -7.13 -14.86
N MET A 124 -5.54 -6.38 -14.13
CA MET A 124 -5.49 -6.42 -12.67
C MET A 124 -6.65 -5.63 -12.06
N ILE A 125 -7.40 -6.24 -11.15
CA ILE A 125 -8.48 -5.56 -10.42
C ILE A 125 -7.90 -4.69 -9.31
N THR A 126 -7.24 -5.34 -8.35
CA THR A 126 -6.50 -4.73 -7.24
C THR A 126 -5.59 -5.78 -6.61
N ASP A 127 -4.76 -5.35 -5.69
CA ASP A 127 -3.80 -6.17 -4.94
C ASP A 127 -4.00 -6.04 -3.43
N GLY A 128 -3.20 -6.74 -2.67
CA GLY A 128 -3.20 -6.65 -1.21
C GLY A 128 -2.40 -7.75 -0.54
N VAL A 129 -2.57 -7.82 0.76
CA VAL A 129 -1.93 -8.83 1.61
C VAL A 129 -2.98 -9.82 2.08
N MET A 130 -2.81 -11.09 1.73
CA MET A 130 -3.64 -12.17 2.24
C MET A 130 -3.03 -12.74 3.52
N LEU A 131 -3.81 -12.74 4.59
CA LEU A 131 -3.50 -13.36 5.87
C LEU A 131 -4.05 -14.79 5.88
N HIS A 132 -3.17 -15.78 6.04
CA HIS A 132 -3.55 -17.17 6.26
C HIS A 132 -3.75 -17.40 7.75
N LEU A 133 -4.95 -17.13 8.26
CA LEU A 133 -5.26 -17.27 9.68
C LEU A 133 -5.39 -18.76 10.05
N GLU A 134 -6.19 -19.48 9.26
CA GLU A 134 -6.42 -20.92 9.38
C GLU A 134 -6.56 -21.52 7.97
N ARG A 135 -6.61 -22.84 7.84
CA ARG A 135 -6.79 -23.50 6.53
C ARG A 135 -8.10 -23.10 5.84
N ASN A 136 -9.14 -22.91 6.64
CA ASN A 136 -10.49 -22.57 6.19
C ASN A 136 -10.88 -21.13 6.49
N LYS A 137 -9.90 -20.26 6.83
CA LYS A 137 -10.14 -18.86 7.15
C LYS A 137 -8.99 -17.97 6.68
N LEU A 138 -9.29 -17.16 5.69
CA LEU A 138 -8.37 -16.22 5.06
C LEU A 138 -8.92 -14.80 5.17
N TRP A 139 -8.05 -13.82 5.38
CA TRP A 139 -8.39 -12.41 5.20
C TRP A 139 -7.57 -11.84 4.05
N MET A 140 -8.23 -11.22 3.10
CA MET A 140 -7.56 -10.42 2.07
C MET A 140 -7.68 -8.94 2.43
N ALA A 141 -6.63 -8.37 3.00
CA ALA A 141 -6.50 -6.93 3.21
C ALA A 141 -6.22 -6.28 1.85
N GLN A 142 -7.30 -5.91 1.15
CA GLN A 142 -7.21 -5.34 -0.19
C GLN A 142 -6.83 -3.87 -0.16
N ALA A 143 -6.07 -3.45 -1.17
CA ALA A 143 -5.97 -2.07 -1.60
C ALA A 143 -7.32 -1.58 -2.16
N ASP A 144 -7.43 -0.31 -2.54
CA ASP A 144 -8.67 0.23 -3.09
C ASP A 144 -9.17 -0.60 -4.28
N GLY A 145 -10.45 -1.00 -4.22
CA GLY A 145 -11.04 -1.85 -5.27
C GLY A 145 -12.27 -2.64 -4.83
N GLU A 146 -12.77 -3.49 -5.74
CA GLU A 146 -14.08 -4.14 -5.68
C GLU A 146 -13.99 -5.66 -5.45
N LEU A 147 -13.02 -6.16 -4.69
CA LEU A 147 -12.82 -7.61 -4.52
C LEU A 147 -13.99 -8.30 -3.83
N LEU A 148 -14.67 -7.66 -2.88
CA LEU A 148 -15.84 -8.26 -2.23
C LEU A 148 -16.92 -8.65 -3.24
N LYS A 149 -17.27 -7.72 -4.12
CA LYS A 149 -18.27 -7.98 -5.18
C LYS A 149 -17.75 -9.03 -6.17
N TRP A 150 -16.47 -8.99 -6.51
CA TRP A 150 -15.81 -9.96 -7.37
C TRP A 150 -15.85 -11.37 -6.79
N TYR A 151 -15.57 -11.53 -5.50
CA TYR A 151 -15.64 -12.82 -4.83
C TYR A 151 -17.05 -13.38 -4.82
N LEU A 152 -18.05 -12.56 -4.43
CA LEU A 152 -19.46 -12.97 -4.42
C LEU A 152 -19.94 -13.40 -5.81
N ALA A 153 -19.52 -12.71 -6.87
CA ALA A 153 -19.86 -13.06 -8.25
C ALA A 153 -19.25 -14.38 -8.73
N HIS A 154 -18.16 -14.85 -8.09
CA HIS A 154 -17.43 -16.05 -8.48
C HIS A 154 -17.48 -17.19 -7.45
N SER A 155 -18.26 -17.03 -6.37
CA SER A 155 -18.32 -18.03 -5.28
C SER A 155 -19.23 -19.24 -5.59
N ASN A 156 -20.03 -19.17 -6.64
CA ASN A 156 -20.93 -20.27 -6.98
C ASN A 156 -20.16 -21.58 -7.21
N GLY A 157 -20.61 -22.67 -6.57
CA GLY A 157 -19.95 -23.98 -6.60
C GLY A 157 -18.80 -24.15 -5.59
N PHE A 158 -18.65 -23.21 -4.66
CA PHE A 158 -17.74 -23.31 -3.54
C PHE A 158 -18.49 -23.20 -2.22
N ASP A 159 -18.15 -24.03 -1.27
CA ASP A 159 -18.67 -23.97 0.10
C ASP A 159 -17.84 -22.94 0.91
N VAL A 160 -18.19 -21.67 0.71
CA VAL A 160 -17.50 -20.52 1.34
C VAL A 160 -18.48 -19.47 1.81
N THR A 161 -18.14 -18.83 2.90
CA THR A 161 -18.73 -17.58 3.38
C THR A 161 -17.77 -16.43 3.09
N ILE A 162 -18.27 -15.37 2.46
CA ILE A 162 -17.49 -14.20 2.07
C ILE A 162 -18.16 -12.96 2.66
N ILE A 163 -17.45 -12.26 3.54
CA ILE A 163 -17.98 -11.09 4.25
C ILE A 163 -16.94 -9.99 4.40
N ASP A 164 -17.41 -8.76 4.62
CA ASP A 164 -16.64 -7.70 5.27
C ASP A 164 -16.75 -7.90 6.79
N PRO A 165 -15.67 -8.29 7.48
CA PRO A 165 -15.67 -8.51 8.92
C PRO A 165 -15.58 -7.18 9.71
N ASN A 166 -15.65 -6.03 9.06
CA ASN A 166 -15.47 -4.70 9.63
C ASN A 166 -14.16 -4.54 10.42
N ILE A 167 -13.08 -5.08 9.89
CA ILE A 167 -11.73 -4.96 10.47
C ILE A 167 -11.09 -3.67 9.98
N TRP A 168 -10.45 -2.95 10.89
CA TRP A 168 -9.68 -1.74 10.59
C TRP A 168 -8.19 -1.98 10.74
N VAL A 169 -7.39 -1.32 9.91
CA VAL A 169 -5.94 -1.54 9.88
C VAL A 169 -5.20 -0.26 10.26
N SER A 170 -4.29 -0.37 11.21
CA SER A 170 -3.33 0.69 11.55
C SER A 170 -1.91 0.18 11.30
N GLN A 171 -1.00 1.06 10.94
CA GLN A 171 0.39 0.74 10.66
C GLN A 171 1.34 1.42 11.64
N ILE A 172 2.34 0.66 12.11
CA ILE A 172 3.51 1.19 12.84
C ILE A 172 4.73 0.92 11.97
N GLN A 173 5.33 1.95 11.39
CA GLN A 173 6.38 1.83 10.39
C GLN A 173 7.61 2.66 10.75
N GLY A 174 8.80 2.09 10.60
CA GLY A 174 10.09 2.74 10.85
C GLY A 174 11.03 1.91 11.72
N PRO A 175 12.31 2.29 11.83
CA PRO A 175 13.33 1.49 12.52
C PRO A 175 13.06 1.27 14.01
N LYS A 176 12.27 2.15 14.66
CA LYS A 176 11.87 2.03 16.06
C LYS A 176 10.53 1.31 16.28
N SER A 177 9.90 0.84 15.20
CA SER A 177 8.59 0.17 15.29
C SER A 177 8.63 -1.11 16.14
N MET A 178 9.72 -1.86 16.10
CA MET A 178 9.90 -3.05 16.92
C MET A 178 10.04 -2.72 18.40
N ASP A 179 10.78 -1.65 18.73
CA ASP A 179 10.96 -1.18 20.12
C ASP A 179 9.60 -0.77 20.71
N VAL A 180 8.78 -0.05 19.93
CA VAL A 180 7.40 0.31 20.32
C VAL A 180 6.55 -0.92 20.58
N LEU A 181 6.50 -1.87 19.65
CA LEU A 181 5.68 -3.06 19.80
C LEU A 181 6.12 -3.94 20.97
N ALA A 182 7.42 -4.04 21.24
CA ALA A 182 7.90 -4.81 22.38
C ALA A 182 7.43 -4.27 23.74
N GLU A 183 7.15 -2.95 23.84
CA GLU A 183 6.57 -2.35 25.05
C GLU A 183 5.04 -2.31 25.04
N VAL A 184 4.41 -2.39 23.87
CA VAL A 184 2.95 -2.26 23.71
C VAL A 184 2.25 -3.62 23.90
N ILE A 185 2.84 -4.70 23.39
CA ILE A 185 2.31 -6.05 23.48
C ILE A 185 2.36 -6.55 24.93
N ASP A 186 1.26 -7.15 25.35
CA ASP A 186 1.18 -7.78 26.67
C ASP A 186 1.97 -9.11 26.65
N GLY A 187 2.77 -9.34 27.70
CA GLY A 187 3.58 -10.55 27.83
C GLY A 187 4.87 -10.55 27.00
N GLU A 188 5.29 -11.71 26.54
CA GLU A 188 6.56 -11.84 25.81
C GLU A 188 6.39 -11.48 24.31
N PHE A 189 7.31 -10.64 23.82
CA PHE A 189 7.41 -10.37 22.39
C PHE A 189 7.80 -11.66 21.64
N PRO A 190 7.13 -11.99 20.51
CA PRO A 190 7.41 -13.22 19.77
C PRO A 190 8.90 -13.35 19.41
N ARG A 191 9.54 -14.44 19.84
CA ARG A 191 10.98 -14.70 19.60
C ARG A 191 11.35 -14.73 18.12
N ARG A 192 10.41 -15.11 17.27
CA ARG A 192 10.56 -15.21 15.82
C ARG A 192 9.37 -14.54 15.16
N TRP A 193 9.61 -13.42 14.48
CA TRP A 193 8.59 -12.71 13.74
C TRP A 193 9.21 -12.19 12.44
N ASN A 194 9.18 -13.03 11.41
CA ASN A 194 9.80 -12.70 10.12
C ASN A 194 8.87 -11.83 9.29
N TYR A 195 9.43 -11.19 8.28
CA TYR A 195 8.66 -10.46 7.28
C TYR A 195 7.58 -11.38 6.66
N PHE A 196 6.33 -10.92 6.65
CA PHE A 196 5.11 -11.67 6.30
C PHE A 196 4.67 -12.72 7.34
N ASP A 197 5.14 -12.72 8.56
CA ASP A 197 4.53 -13.53 9.65
C ASP A 197 3.34 -12.82 10.28
N ILE A 198 2.40 -13.62 10.77
CA ILE A 198 1.23 -13.21 11.56
C ILE A 198 1.49 -13.59 13.02
N ALA A 199 1.09 -12.72 13.95
CA ALA A 199 1.01 -13.07 15.37
C ALA A 199 -0.35 -12.68 15.94
N HIS A 200 -0.86 -13.52 16.82
CA HIS A 200 -1.99 -13.24 17.68
C HIS A 200 -1.44 -12.81 19.04
N VAL A 201 -1.70 -11.59 19.43
CA VAL A 201 -1.16 -10.97 20.65
C VAL A 201 -2.26 -10.17 21.35
N SER A 202 -1.97 -9.63 22.53
CA SER A 202 -2.86 -8.69 23.20
C SER A 202 -2.16 -7.35 23.44
N ILE A 203 -2.96 -6.29 23.44
CA ILE A 203 -2.54 -4.93 23.79
C ILE A 203 -3.51 -4.41 24.83
N SER A 204 -3.06 -4.15 26.06
CA SER A 204 -3.92 -3.75 27.18
C SER A 204 -5.08 -4.72 27.44
N GLY A 205 -4.85 -6.03 27.31
CA GLY A 205 -5.86 -7.08 27.45
C GLY A 205 -6.71 -7.33 26.20
N GLU A 206 -6.67 -6.46 25.20
CA GLU A 206 -7.42 -6.57 23.95
C GLU A 206 -6.71 -7.48 22.94
N PRO A 207 -7.34 -8.58 22.46
CA PRO A 207 -6.74 -9.48 21.50
C PRO A 207 -6.71 -8.84 20.11
N VAL A 208 -5.53 -8.79 19.48
CA VAL A 208 -5.32 -8.25 18.14
C VAL A 208 -4.51 -9.20 17.28
N ILE A 209 -4.70 -9.11 15.98
CA ILE A 209 -3.83 -9.73 14.98
C ILE A 209 -2.84 -8.69 14.50
N ILE A 210 -1.57 -9.04 14.48
CA ILE A 210 -0.52 -8.16 13.94
C ILE A 210 0.26 -8.93 12.88
N THR A 211 0.51 -8.28 11.74
CA THR A 211 1.35 -8.81 10.70
C THR A 211 2.64 -8.02 10.59
N ARG A 212 3.73 -8.68 10.21
CA ARG A 212 4.97 -7.98 9.88
C ARG A 212 4.97 -7.59 8.41
N THR A 213 4.17 -6.60 8.10
CA THR A 213 3.92 -6.06 6.76
C THR A 213 3.82 -4.53 6.79
N GLY A 214 3.63 -3.89 5.64
CA GLY A 214 3.44 -2.45 5.53
C GLY A 214 3.72 -1.94 4.12
N PHE A 215 3.23 -0.75 3.83
CA PHE A 215 3.32 -0.10 2.52
C PHE A 215 4.42 0.99 2.46
N SER A 216 5.53 0.79 3.17
CA SER A 216 6.64 1.75 3.28
C SER A 216 8.00 1.20 2.87
N ASN A 217 8.15 -0.11 2.73
CA ASN A 217 9.43 -0.80 2.62
C ASN A 217 10.41 -0.48 3.78
N GLU A 218 9.88 -0.04 4.91
CA GLU A 218 10.61 0.06 6.18
C GLU A 218 10.28 -1.15 7.08
N LEU A 219 11.03 -1.31 8.16
CA LEU A 219 10.64 -2.22 9.23
C LEU A 219 9.28 -1.77 9.76
N GLY A 220 8.30 -2.69 9.79
CA GLY A 220 6.96 -2.26 10.14
C GLY A 220 5.97 -3.38 10.36
N TRP A 221 4.82 -2.98 10.85
CA TRP A 221 3.76 -3.84 11.36
C TRP A 221 2.40 -3.25 11.03
N GLU A 222 1.44 -4.13 10.77
CA GLU A 222 0.03 -3.78 10.58
C GLU A 222 -0.79 -4.44 11.69
N ILE A 223 -1.60 -3.64 12.37
CA ILE A 223 -2.45 -4.03 13.47
C ILE A 223 -3.88 -4.09 12.96
N TYR A 224 -4.53 -5.23 13.12
CA TYR A 224 -5.90 -5.51 12.66
C TYR A 224 -6.85 -5.38 13.85
N LEU A 225 -7.58 -4.27 13.89
CA LEU A 225 -8.54 -3.93 14.94
C LEU A 225 -9.90 -4.55 14.60
N GLN A 226 -10.43 -5.34 15.50
CA GLN A 226 -11.72 -6.03 15.35
C GLN A 226 -12.85 -5.19 15.94
N PRO A 227 -14.11 -5.35 15.49
CA PRO A 227 -15.26 -4.59 16.01
C PRO A 227 -15.47 -4.70 17.53
N LYS A 228 -15.02 -5.80 18.13
CA LYS A 228 -15.14 -6.06 19.57
C LYS A 228 -14.04 -5.43 20.42
N ASN A 229 -12.98 -4.91 19.80
CA ASN A 229 -11.86 -4.33 20.54
C ASN A 229 -12.24 -2.95 21.11
N ASP A 230 -11.74 -2.68 22.32
CA ASP A 230 -11.62 -1.31 22.82
C ASP A 230 -10.46 -0.62 22.09
N CYS A 231 -10.78 -0.06 20.92
CA CYS A 231 -9.78 0.55 20.03
C CYS A 231 -9.14 1.78 20.68
N GLU A 232 -9.86 2.54 21.50
CA GLU A 232 -9.33 3.71 22.21
C GLU A 232 -8.22 3.31 23.17
N THR A 233 -8.47 2.31 24.01
CA THR A 233 -7.46 1.76 24.92
C THR A 233 -6.22 1.25 24.18
N ILE A 234 -6.39 0.58 23.03
CA ILE A 234 -5.27 0.14 22.17
C ILE A 234 -4.49 1.33 21.63
N GLY A 235 -5.19 2.29 21.02
CA GLY A 235 -4.59 3.47 20.41
C GLY A 235 -3.82 4.34 21.39
N ASP A 236 -4.39 4.59 22.55
CA ASP A 236 -3.77 5.37 23.63
C ASP A 236 -2.50 4.70 24.16
N LYS A 237 -2.52 3.37 24.33
CA LYS A 237 -1.32 2.61 24.73
C LYS A 237 -0.21 2.75 23.69
N ILE A 238 -0.54 2.56 22.40
CA ILE A 238 0.42 2.69 21.30
C ILE A 238 1.00 4.11 21.26
N TRP A 239 0.14 5.12 21.35
CA TRP A 239 0.58 6.51 21.29
C TRP A 239 1.44 6.92 22.48
N LYS A 240 1.04 6.54 23.69
CA LYS A 240 1.79 6.79 24.91
C LYS A 240 3.21 6.19 24.88
N VAL A 241 3.32 4.94 24.44
CA VAL A 241 4.62 4.28 24.28
C VAL A 241 5.41 4.88 23.13
N GLY A 242 4.75 5.12 21.99
CA GLY A 242 5.35 5.64 20.78
C GLY A 242 6.04 6.99 20.99
N LYS A 243 5.50 7.87 21.84
CA LYS A 243 6.13 9.15 22.21
C LYS A 243 7.55 9.00 22.76
N LYS A 244 7.87 7.91 23.46
CA LYS A 244 9.21 7.64 23.96
C LYS A 244 10.21 7.44 22.83
N TYR A 245 9.74 7.04 21.65
CA TYR A 245 10.51 6.72 20.46
C TYR A 245 10.37 7.79 19.36
N ASN A 246 9.87 9.00 19.72
CA ASN A 246 9.60 10.08 18.78
C ASN A 246 8.63 9.66 17.67
N MET A 247 7.55 8.97 18.03
CA MET A 247 6.49 8.59 17.11
C MET A 247 5.76 9.82 16.58
N VAL A 248 5.55 9.83 15.29
CA VAL A 248 4.78 10.85 14.57
C VAL A 248 3.54 10.19 13.96
N LEU A 249 2.42 10.90 13.91
CA LEU A 249 1.29 10.49 13.09
C LEU A 249 1.59 10.76 11.62
N GLY A 250 1.24 9.83 10.74
CA GLY A 250 1.55 9.89 9.30
C GLY A 250 0.33 10.02 8.42
N GLY A 251 0.39 10.95 7.48
CA GLY A 251 -0.49 11.04 6.31
C GLY A 251 0.10 10.34 5.08
N THR A 252 -0.61 10.45 3.96
CA THR A 252 -0.20 9.83 2.69
C THR A 252 1.16 10.31 2.13
N PRO A 253 1.58 11.59 2.23
CA PRO A 253 2.80 12.06 1.55
C PRO A 253 4.07 11.32 1.93
N ALA A 254 4.27 11.01 3.23
CA ALA A 254 5.45 10.28 3.69
C ALA A 254 5.53 8.87 3.11
N PHE A 255 4.41 8.17 3.13
CA PHE A 255 4.29 6.82 2.58
C PHE A 255 4.37 6.82 1.05
N ARG A 256 3.82 7.84 0.38
CA ARG A 256 3.92 8.00 -1.08
C ARG A 256 5.38 8.06 -1.53
N ALA A 257 6.21 8.87 -0.88
CA ALA A 257 7.62 8.94 -1.21
C ALA A 257 8.32 7.58 -1.02
N ARG A 258 8.10 6.94 0.12
CA ARG A 258 8.72 5.64 0.42
C ARG A 258 8.28 4.54 -0.52
N ARG A 259 6.97 4.42 -0.83
CA ARG A 259 6.49 3.40 -1.74
C ARG A 259 7.06 3.56 -3.15
N ILE A 260 7.17 4.81 -3.65
CA ILE A 260 7.72 5.09 -4.99
C ILE A 260 9.20 4.75 -5.04
N GLU A 261 9.99 5.17 -4.05
CA GLU A 261 11.41 4.80 -3.95
C GLU A 261 11.62 3.28 -3.93
N ALA A 262 10.70 2.56 -3.29
CA ALA A 262 10.72 1.11 -3.17
C ALA A 262 10.14 0.37 -4.38
N GLY A 263 9.40 1.05 -5.25
CA GLY A 263 8.69 0.42 -6.36
C GLY A 263 7.45 -0.36 -5.92
N LEU A 264 6.84 0.02 -4.80
CA LEU A 264 5.54 -0.51 -4.38
C LEU A 264 4.44 0.19 -5.17
N LEU A 265 3.66 -0.60 -5.89
CA LEU A 265 2.63 -0.11 -6.80
C LEU A 265 1.36 0.30 -6.04
N SER A 266 0.62 1.23 -6.62
CA SER A 266 -0.68 1.65 -6.13
C SER A 266 -1.74 1.34 -7.18
N ALA A 267 -2.78 0.60 -6.78
CA ALA A 267 -3.94 0.33 -7.62
C ALA A 267 -4.61 1.66 -8.06
N GLY A 268 -5.11 1.69 -9.29
CA GLY A 268 -5.70 2.88 -9.91
C GLY A 268 -4.68 3.97 -10.32
N ALA A 269 -3.44 3.90 -9.84
CA ALA A 269 -2.37 4.81 -10.25
C ALA A 269 -1.34 4.12 -11.16
N ASP A 270 -0.68 3.08 -10.68
CA ASP A 270 0.42 2.41 -11.39
C ASP A 270 -0.07 1.24 -12.25
N PHE A 271 -1.21 0.67 -11.92
CA PHE A 271 -1.92 -0.32 -12.71
C PHE A 271 -3.44 -0.15 -12.58
N ASP A 272 -4.16 -0.70 -13.53
CA ASP A 272 -5.61 -0.70 -13.65
C ASP A 272 -6.10 -1.98 -14.33
N GLN A 273 -7.41 -2.07 -14.55
CA GLN A 273 -8.06 -3.21 -15.21
C GLN A 273 -7.62 -3.46 -16.67
N LYS A 274 -6.84 -2.56 -17.27
CA LYS A 274 -6.26 -2.72 -18.62
C LYS A 274 -4.79 -3.12 -18.59
N THR A 275 -4.24 -3.31 -17.38
CA THR A 275 -2.83 -3.57 -17.16
C THR A 275 -2.64 -5.02 -16.73
N THR A 276 -1.82 -5.77 -17.46
CA THR A 276 -1.44 -7.13 -17.05
C THR A 276 -0.37 -7.10 -15.94
N PRO A 277 -0.29 -8.12 -15.08
CA PRO A 277 0.76 -8.19 -14.07
C PRO A 277 2.18 -8.24 -14.67
N TYR A 278 2.33 -8.68 -15.91
CA TYR A 278 3.63 -8.71 -16.58
C TYR A 278 4.15 -7.29 -16.88
N GLU A 279 3.28 -6.41 -17.38
CA GLU A 279 3.64 -5.03 -17.73
C GLU A 279 4.16 -4.23 -16.54
N VAL A 280 3.79 -4.60 -15.33
CA VAL A 280 4.17 -3.92 -14.09
C VAL A 280 5.15 -4.74 -13.23
N GLY A 281 5.84 -5.70 -13.82
CA GLY A 281 6.90 -6.47 -13.16
C GLY A 281 6.42 -7.46 -12.09
N LEU A 282 5.11 -7.75 -12.03
CA LEU A 282 4.49 -8.68 -11.08
C LEU A 282 4.33 -10.11 -11.64
N GLY A 283 4.83 -10.38 -12.84
CA GLY A 283 4.70 -11.69 -13.50
C GLY A 283 5.21 -12.86 -12.67
N ARG A 284 6.19 -12.64 -11.77
CA ARG A 284 6.68 -13.67 -10.83
C ARG A 284 5.63 -14.18 -9.83
N PHE A 285 4.52 -13.47 -9.70
CA PHE A 285 3.40 -13.86 -8.85
C PHE A 285 2.23 -14.48 -9.63
N VAL A 286 2.40 -14.70 -10.93
CA VAL A 286 1.47 -15.44 -11.79
C VAL A 286 1.93 -16.87 -11.90
N ASP A 287 1.26 -17.78 -11.23
CA ASP A 287 1.57 -19.20 -11.27
C ASP A 287 0.74 -19.91 -12.37
N LEU A 288 1.28 -19.96 -13.58
CA LEU A 288 0.65 -20.63 -14.70
C LEU A 288 0.61 -22.18 -14.55
N GLY A 289 1.35 -22.74 -13.57
CA GLY A 289 1.34 -24.16 -13.23
C GLY A 289 0.08 -24.59 -12.47
N LYS A 290 -0.70 -23.66 -11.89
CA LYS A 290 -1.99 -23.98 -11.27
C LYS A 290 -2.95 -24.58 -12.30
N GLU A 291 -3.83 -25.46 -11.82
CA GLU A 291 -4.86 -26.08 -12.68
C GLU A 291 -5.73 -25.02 -13.36
N ASN A 292 -6.29 -24.12 -12.59
CA ASN A 292 -7.13 -23.01 -13.09
C ASN A 292 -7.14 -21.81 -12.14
N PHE A 293 -7.31 -20.62 -12.71
CA PHE A 293 -7.66 -19.37 -12.00
C PHE A 293 -8.22 -18.35 -12.97
N LEU A 294 -8.93 -17.35 -12.46
CA LEU A 294 -9.52 -16.27 -13.27
C LEU A 294 -8.44 -15.50 -14.05
N GLY A 295 -8.61 -15.42 -15.37
CA GLY A 295 -7.66 -14.78 -16.28
C GLY A 295 -6.52 -15.66 -16.77
N LYS A 296 -6.39 -16.92 -16.33
CA LYS A 296 -5.26 -17.79 -16.69
C LYS A 296 -5.02 -17.89 -18.20
N SER A 297 -6.07 -18.16 -19.00
CA SER A 297 -5.94 -18.35 -20.45
C SER A 297 -5.37 -17.11 -21.15
N CYS A 298 -5.84 -15.93 -20.78
CA CYS A 298 -5.32 -14.68 -21.34
C CYS A 298 -3.90 -14.39 -20.86
N LEU A 299 -3.60 -14.65 -19.58
CA LEU A 299 -2.24 -14.46 -19.05
C LEU A 299 -1.21 -15.44 -19.62
N GLN A 300 -1.63 -16.63 -20.09
CA GLN A 300 -0.74 -17.57 -20.78
C GLN A 300 -0.19 -17.02 -22.08
N ILE A 301 -1.00 -16.30 -22.85
CA ILE A 301 -0.66 -15.75 -24.17
C ILE A 301 -0.28 -14.27 -24.14
N ALA A 302 -0.46 -13.57 -23.01
CA ALA A 302 -0.13 -12.17 -22.86
C ALA A 302 1.36 -11.89 -23.10
N ASP A 303 1.67 -10.67 -23.57
CA ASP A 303 3.04 -10.15 -23.60
C ASP A 303 3.61 -10.12 -22.16
N LYS A 304 4.73 -10.83 -21.97
CA LYS A 304 5.39 -10.96 -20.67
C LYS A 304 6.47 -9.91 -20.42
N THR A 305 6.56 -8.92 -21.29
CA THR A 305 7.53 -7.84 -21.16
C THR A 305 7.19 -6.93 -19.99
N ASN A 306 8.15 -6.73 -19.10
CA ASN A 306 8.04 -5.75 -18.04
C ASN A 306 8.28 -4.34 -18.60
N LYS A 307 7.29 -3.48 -18.52
CA LYS A 307 7.32 -2.09 -18.99
C LYS A 307 7.51 -1.09 -17.85
N LEU A 308 7.59 -1.57 -16.59
CA LEU A 308 7.70 -0.74 -15.41
C LEU A 308 9.13 -0.28 -15.16
N TRP A 309 9.31 1.02 -14.95
CA TRP A 309 10.56 1.64 -14.57
C TRP A 309 10.36 2.66 -13.46
N GLY A 310 11.39 2.89 -12.67
CA GLY A 310 11.54 4.11 -11.91
C GLY A 310 12.16 5.20 -12.77
N PHE A 311 12.01 6.45 -12.35
CA PHE A 311 12.78 7.57 -12.91
C PHE A 311 13.18 8.55 -11.81
N LYS A 312 14.21 9.33 -12.11
CA LYS A 312 14.69 10.45 -11.28
C LYS A 312 14.80 11.68 -12.15
N VAL A 313 14.43 12.84 -11.62
CA VAL A 313 14.59 14.13 -12.25
C VAL A 313 15.32 15.08 -11.32
N SER A 314 16.17 15.94 -11.86
CA SER A 314 17.07 16.79 -11.08
C SER A 314 16.35 17.79 -10.18
N GLN A 315 15.18 18.25 -10.60
CA GLN A 315 14.37 19.24 -9.90
C GLN A 315 12.89 18.97 -10.15
N GLY A 316 12.02 19.51 -9.30
CA GLY A 316 10.58 19.44 -9.45
C GLY A 316 9.98 18.05 -9.20
N ILE A 317 8.69 17.98 -9.38
CA ILE A 317 7.86 16.76 -9.29
C ILE A 317 7.17 16.59 -10.63
N ALA A 318 7.30 15.45 -11.26
CA ALA A 318 6.64 15.17 -12.53
C ALA A 318 5.12 15.18 -12.38
N GLN A 319 4.42 15.71 -13.36
CA GLN A 319 2.98 15.56 -13.51
C GLN A 319 2.67 14.13 -14.00
N LYS A 320 1.55 13.53 -13.58
CA LYS A 320 1.01 12.34 -14.24
C LYS A 320 0.71 12.64 -15.70
N GLY A 321 1.11 11.79 -16.62
CA GLY A 321 0.90 12.00 -18.05
C GLY A 321 2.03 11.45 -18.90
N ASP A 322 2.36 12.14 -19.97
CA ASP A 322 3.34 11.66 -20.93
C ASP A 322 4.77 11.71 -20.39
N LEU A 323 5.53 10.68 -20.75
CA LEU A 323 6.97 10.59 -20.57
C LEU A 323 7.63 10.76 -21.94
N PHE A 324 8.62 11.65 -22.02
CA PHE A 324 9.27 12.00 -23.28
C PHE A 324 10.70 11.45 -23.36
N SER A 325 11.11 11.10 -24.57
CA SER A 325 12.52 10.84 -24.90
C SER A 325 13.32 12.14 -24.89
N ARG A 326 14.64 12.03 -24.96
CA ARG A 326 15.54 13.20 -25.15
C ARG A 326 15.19 14.02 -26.40
N HIS A 327 14.53 13.40 -27.40
CA HIS A 327 14.18 14.05 -28.69
C HIS A 327 12.73 14.57 -28.72
N GLY A 328 11.99 14.47 -27.61
CA GLY A 328 10.61 14.94 -27.48
C GLY A 328 9.54 13.94 -27.88
N ASP A 329 9.91 12.71 -28.25
CA ASP A 329 8.92 11.65 -28.56
C ASP A 329 8.28 11.09 -27.28
N ILE A 330 6.99 10.77 -27.35
CA ILE A 330 6.29 10.12 -26.24
C ILE A 330 6.67 8.64 -26.17
N ILE A 331 7.45 8.28 -25.17
CA ILE A 331 7.97 6.93 -24.94
C ILE A 331 7.25 6.13 -23.84
N GLY A 332 6.36 6.77 -23.10
CA GLY A 332 5.64 6.12 -22.00
C GLY A 332 4.70 7.05 -21.26
N LYS A 333 4.35 6.65 -20.03
CA LYS A 333 3.49 7.43 -19.14
C LYS A 333 4.04 7.44 -17.72
N VAL A 334 4.10 8.61 -17.10
CA VAL A 334 4.30 8.79 -15.66
C VAL A 334 3.01 8.38 -14.94
N THR A 335 3.08 7.39 -14.07
CA THR A 335 1.94 6.87 -13.32
C THR A 335 1.90 7.40 -11.89
N SER A 336 3.07 7.56 -11.28
CA SER A 336 3.23 8.11 -9.93
C SER A 336 4.49 8.95 -9.84
N SER A 337 4.44 10.02 -9.04
CA SER A 337 5.60 10.87 -8.80
C SER A 337 5.50 11.59 -7.47
N THR A 338 6.66 12.01 -6.96
CA THR A 338 6.80 12.81 -5.75
C THR A 338 8.23 13.34 -5.62
N TRP A 339 8.47 14.18 -4.61
CA TRP A 339 9.82 14.51 -4.17
C TRP A 339 10.34 13.45 -3.21
N SER A 340 11.59 13.01 -3.38
CA SER A 340 12.30 12.16 -2.43
C SER A 340 13.25 12.99 -1.56
N PRO A 341 12.94 13.18 -0.27
CA PRO A 341 13.86 13.86 0.64
C PRO A 341 15.19 13.11 0.80
N PHE A 342 15.19 11.77 0.73
CA PHE A 342 16.42 10.97 0.85
C PHE A 342 17.34 11.10 -0.36
N LEU A 343 16.79 11.05 -1.58
CA LEU A 343 17.56 11.19 -2.83
C LEU A 343 17.75 12.65 -3.23
N ASN A 344 17.02 13.57 -2.58
CA ASN A 344 17.01 15.01 -2.87
C ASN A 344 16.74 15.29 -4.35
N CYS A 345 15.76 14.63 -4.92
CA CYS A 345 15.34 14.78 -6.31
C CYS A 345 13.88 14.38 -6.50
N GLY A 346 13.30 14.77 -7.62
CA GLY A 346 12.02 14.21 -8.04
C GLY A 346 12.16 12.75 -8.42
N VAL A 347 11.22 11.93 -7.98
CA VAL A 347 11.19 10.48 -8.27
C VAL A 347 9.82 10.06 -8.75
N GLY A 348 9.76 9.00 -9.54
CA GLY A 348 8.47 8.47 -9.97
C GLY A 348 8.53 7.06 -10.51
N ILE A 349 7.35 6.57 -10.84
CA ILE A 349 7.10 5.30 -11.51
C ILE A 349 6.53 5.61 -12.89
N THR A 350 6.97 4.88 -13.89
CA THR A 350 6.54 5.04 -15.28
C THR A 350 6.38 3.70 -15.97
N ARG A 351 5.49 3.62 -16.96
CA ARG A 351 5.40 2.52 -17.90
C ARG A 351 5.88 2.99 -19.26
N VAL A 352 6.91 2.34 -19.81
CA VAL A 352 7.49 2.66 -21.11
C VAL A 352 6.91 1.76 -22.19
N LYS A 353 6.86 2.27 -23.42
CA LYS A 353 6.40 1.53 -24.60
C LYS A 353 7.56 0.81 -25.30
N ASP A 354 8.75 1.40 -25.22
CA ASP A 354 9.94 0.95 -25.95
C ASP A 354 10.79 0.01 -25.08
N ASN A 355 10.93 -1.21 -25.50
CA ASN A 355 11.71 -2.22 -24.82
C ASN A 355 13.24 -2.06 -24.99
N SER A 356 13.70 -1.15 -25.87
CA SER A 356 15.12 -0.82 -26.03
C SER A 356 15.68 0.04 -24.90
N LEU A 357 14.80 0.67 -24.09
CA LEU A 357 15.20 1.54 -23.00
C LEU A 357 15.78 0.75 -21.82
N SER A 358 16.73 1.36 -21.14
CA SER A 358 17.46 0.77 -20.01
C SER A 358 17.64 1.77 -18.87
N ALA A 359 18.12 1.30 -17.72
CA ALA A 359 18.55 2.21 -16.65
C ALA A 359 19.64 3.17 -17.17
N GLY A 360 19.51 4.46 -16.87
CA GLY A 360 20.36 5.54 -17.40
C GLY A 360 19.86 6.16 -18.72
N SER A 361 18.80 5.60 -19.36
CA SER A 361 18.20 6.27 -20.53
C SER A 361 17.69 7.64 -20.14
N VAL A 362 18.13 8.66 -20.88
CA VAL A 362 17.75 10.07 -20.64
C VAL A 362 16.30 10.29 -21.07
N ILE A 363 15.55 10.94 -20.19
CA ILE A 363 14.14 11.26 -20.37
C ILE A 363 13.86 12.72 -20.04
N SER A 364 12.70 13.22 -20.46
CA SER A 364 12.13 14.44 -19.90
C SER A 364 10.68 14.24 -19.46
N VAL A 365 10.25 15.06 -18.52
CA VAL A 365 8.90 15.05 -17.95
C VAL A 365 8.37 16.48 -17.81
N LEU A 366 7.07 16.65 -17.95
CA LEU A 366 6.42 17.88 -17.54
C LEU A 366 6.24 17.88 -16.02
N GLY A 367 6.66 18.92 -15.33
CA GLY A 367 6.47 19.11 -13.90
C GLY A 367 5.06 19.61 -13.55
N ILE A 368 4.65 19.44 -12.30
CA ILE A 368 3.38 19.97 -11.77
C ILE A 368 3.31 21.51 -11.79
N ASP A 369 4.44 22.17 -11.94
CA ASP A 369 4.59 23.62 -12.12
C ASP A 369 4.62 24.06 -13.60
N GLY A 370 4.36 23.13 -14.52
CA GLY A 370 4.33 23.38 -15.96
C GLY A 370 5.71 23.50 -16.63
N LYS A 371 6.81 23.26 -15.91
CA LYS A 371 8.16 23.28 -16.49
C LYS A 371 8.58 21.88 -16.93
N GLU A 372 9.47 21.83 -17.91
CA GLU A 372 10.11 20.59 -18.34
C GLU A 372 11.35 20.29 -17.48
N TYR A 373 11.49 19.02 -17.05
CA TYR A 373 12.61 18.54 -16.24
C TYR A 373 13.28 17.35 -16.91
N GLY A 374 14.59 17.44 -17.09
CA GLY A 374 15.41 16.33 -17.54
C GLY A 374 15.67 15.32 -16.41
N GLY A 375 15.79 14.07 -16.80
CA GLY A 375 16.04 12.98 -15.87
C GLY A 375 16.52 11.70 -16.54
N GLU A 376 16.50 10.60 -15.79
CA GLU A 376 16.89 9.29 -16.28
C GLU A 376 15.97 8.19 -15.76
N LEU A 377 15.84 7.11 -16.52
CA LEU A 377 15.21 5.89 -16.06
C LEU A 377 16.10 5.17 -15.05
N CYS A 378 15.49 4.54 -14.05
CA CYS A 378 16.21 3.70 -13.07
C CYS A 378 15.42 2.44 -12.75
N LYS A 379 16.12 1.44 -12.21
CA LYS A 379 15.46 0.23 -11.70
C LYS A 379 14.70 0.52 -10.40
N LEU A 380 13.69 -0.31 -10.14
CA LEU A 380 12.95 -0.34 -8.88
C LEU A 380 13.32 -1.64 -8.12
N PRO A 381 13.49 -1.58 -6.79
CA PRO A 381 13.56 -0.39 -5.95
C PRO A 381 14.77 0.50 -6.31
N MET A 382 14.66 1.83 -6.08
CA MET A 382 15.73 2.79 -6.41
C MET A 382 16.98 2.61 -5.55
N TYR A 383 16.84 1.99 -4.39
CA TYR A 383 17.90 1.54 -3.48
C TYR A 383 17.40 0.40 -2.62
N ASP A 384 18.28 -0.20 -1.79
CA ASP A 384 17.98 -1.38 -0.97
C ASP A 384 17.37 -2.56 -1.76
N VAL A 385 17.96 -2.86 -2.92
CA VAL A 385 17.51 -3.92 -3.84
C VAL A 385 17.33 -5.28 -3.14
N LYS A 386 18.10 -5.54 -2.07
CA LYS A 386 18.02 -6.78 -1.28
C LYS A 386 16.91 -6.74 -0.22
N GLY A 387 16.23 -5.61 -0.03
CA GLY A 387 15.18 -5.42 0.98
C GLY A 387 15.70 -5.66 2.40
N LEU A 388 16.88 -5.16 2.74
CA LEU A 388 17.47 -5.32 4.06
C LEU A 388 16.80 -4.42 5.10
N ILE A 389 16.31 -3.26 4.65
CA ILE A 389 15.60 -2.29 5.50
C ILE A 389 14.31 -2.90 6.04
N VAL A 390 13.42 -3.35 5.15
CA VAL A 390 12.13 -3.94 5.55
C VAL A 390 12.28 -5.21 6.41
N ARG A 391 13.41 -5.88 6.29
CA ARG A 391 13.76 -7.04 7.13
C ARG A 391 14.44 -6.66 8.46
N GLY A 392 14.62 -5.36 8.74
CA GLY A 392 15.28 -4.88 9.94
C GLY A 392 16.77 -5.22 10.01
N LYS A 393 17.39 -5.59 8.88
CA LYS A 393 18.81 -5.95 8.80
C LYS A 393 19.73 -4.76 8.52
N ASN A 394 19.19 -3.69 7.94
CA ASN A 394 19.88 -2.43 7.73
C ASN A 394 18.96 -1.28 8.11
N ILE A 395 19.11 -0.77 9.31
CA ILE A 395 18.33 0.34 9.87
C ILE A 395 19.12 1.66 9.93
N LYS A 396 20.36 1.66 9.46
CA LYS A 396 21.18 2.87 9.42
C LYS A 396 20.73 3.77 8.29
N VAL A 397 20.23 4.93 8.64
CA VAL A 397 19.77 5.96 7.70
C VAL A 397 20.72 7.14 7.75
N PRO A 398 21.19 7.65 6.61
CA PRO A 398 22.04 8.83 6.59
C PRO A 398 21.38 10.02 7.27
N THR A 399 22.16 10.81 8.01
CA THR A 399 21.66 12.03 8.67
C THR A 399 21.37 13.15 7.67
N LYS A 400 22.01 13.11 6.49
CA LYS A 400 21.80 14.03 5.37
C LYS A 400 21.26 13.29 4.16
N PRO A 401 20.47 13.94 3.31
CA PRO A 401 20.08 13.40 2.01
C PRO A 401 21.32 12.94 1.21
N LYS A 402 21.13 11.91 0.41
CA LYS A 402 22.11 11.47 -0.59
C LYS A 402 21.69 12.06 -1.94
N PRO A 403 22.27 13.20 -2.38
CA PRO A 403 21.84 13.82 -3.63
C PRO A 403 22.06 12.88 -4.82
N TRP A 404 21.07 12.80 -5.66
CA TRP A 404 21.22 12.24 -6.99
C TRP A 404 21.58 13.37 -7.97
N ILE A 405 22.52 13.12 -8.85
CA ILE A 405 22.99 14.05 -9.87
C ILE A 405 22.79 13.37 -11.22
N LEU A 406 22.20 14.09 -12.16
CA LEU A 406 22.12 13.66 -13.56
C LEU A 406 23.54 13.70 -14.15
N ASN A 407 24.00 12.57 -14.66
CA ASN A 407 25.30 12.42 -15.31
C ASN A 407 25.25 12.92 -16.77
#